data_4bb7ee92d88bafb0312079bbb0934e70
#
_entry.id   4bb7ee92d88bafb0312079bbb0934e70
#
_cell.length_a   1.000
_cell.length_b   1.000
_cell.length_c   1.000
_cell.angle_alpha   90.00
_cell.angle_beta   90.00
_cell.angle_gamma   90.00
#
_symmetry.space_group_name_H-M   'P 1'
#
loop_
_entity.id
_entity.type
_entity.pdbx_description
1 polymer ?
#
loop_
_entity_poly.entity_id
_entity_poly.type
_entity_poly.pdbx_seq_one_letter_code
_entity_poly.pdbx_strand_id
1 'polypeptide(L)'
;MPRNPAKIDYSSGFPSGFDHFVVIEDPRTGGNKKHHFGEMIFIAVSALVCGVQSFSAMIEFAHIHRDWLEKWIRLPNGIPVQQTMINLFSLMNPTQFSQCIVEHLKDQHPKLAQQIIAVDGKTIRGSGQTHHDQQHCLSAYAAESGLTLGVEFVLQKSNEITAIPKLLEQLNIAGHIISVDAMGTQTAVASKIREKKADYLMAVKGNQSSLQKEIVDQFHFATTQWVKEKGLGWDLYEQVDKANGRVTTRRVGVTQQIDWMVPSIRKRWKDLTSLIMIESESYNISAKKTTRQKRLYISSCNATAKDFNNLIRKHWSIENSCHWVLDTLYREDHSQMRIENAVKNFAILRRIAHNLLKLDNTNKKSLPMKQMRAMADDNYRNLLLSLAR
;
A
#
# COMPACT_ATOMS: atom_id res chain seq x y z
N MET A 1 -32.29 24.16 -31.01
CA MET A 1 -31.50 23.23 -31.81
C MET A 1 -30.45 22.60 -30.90
N PRO A 2 -30.28 21.29 -30.83
CA PRO A 2 -29.19 20.70 -30.06
C PRO A 2 -27.87 21.16 -30.73
N ARG A 3 -27.03 21.88 -30.00
CA ARG A 3 -25.67 22.22 -30.47
C ARG A 3 -24.91 20.93 -30.67
N ASN A 4 -24.33 20.72 -31.87
CA ASN A 4 -23.39 19.60 -32.05
C ASN A 4 -22.28 19.72 -30.99
N PRO A 5 -21.90 18.62 -30.32
CA PRO A 5 -20.84 18.67 -29.34
C PRO A 5 -19.54 19.14 -29.98
N ALA A 6 -18.79 20.01 -29.27
CA ALA A 6 -17.50 20.49 -29.72
C ALA A 6 -16.55 19.29 -29.91
N LYS A 7 -15.74 19.33 -31.00
CA LYS A 7 -14.70 18.32 -31.23
C LYS A 7 -13.68 18.38 -30.10
N ILE A 8 -13.32 17.23 -29.56
CA ILE A 8 -12.28 17.11 -28.55
C ILE A 8 -10.92 17.15 -29.24
N ASP A 9 -10.08 18.09 -28.82
CA ASP A 9 -8.70 18.16 -29.23
C ASP A 9 -7.85 17.29 -28.30
N TYR A 10 -7.47 16.11 -28.79
CA TYR A 10 -6.60 15.17 -28.07
C TYR A 10 -5.10 15.51 -28.21
N SER A 11 -4.73 16.53 -29.00
CA SER A 11 -3.34 16.97 -29.12
C SER A 11 -2.87 17.78 -27.91
N SER A 12 -3.81 18.35 -27.14
CA SER A 12 -3.48 18.94 -25.85
C SER A 12 -3.31 17.81 -24.81
N GLY A 13 -2.08 17.60 -24.39
CA GLY A 13 -1.73 16.61 -23.35
C GLY A 13 -2.53 16.77 -22.06
N PHE A 14 -2.25 15.93 -21.08
CA PHE A 14 -2.80 16.10 -19.73
C PHE A 14 -2.41 17.46 -19.15
N PRO A 15 -3.20 18.00 -18.21
CA PRO A 15 -2.81 19.18 -17.46
C PRO A 15 -1.41 19.00 -16.85
N SER A 16 -0.60 20.05 -16.85
CA SER A 16 0.77 20.00 -16.32
C SER A 16 0.83 19.33 -14.94
N GLY A 17 1.63 18.29 -14.82
CA GLY A 17 1.73 17.46 -13.62
C GLY A 17 0.92 16.16 -13.65
N PHE A 18 0.17 15.92 -14.73
CA PHE A 18 -0.61 14.68 -14.93
C PHE A 18 -0.06 13.83 -16.07
N ASP A 19 1.20 14.05 -16.46
CA ASP A 19 1.84 13.34 -17.57
C ASP A 19 1.94 11.82 -17.34
N HIS A 20 1.99 11.38 -16.08
CA HIS A 20 1.98 9.96 -15.70
C HIS A 20 0.70 9.22 -16.12
N PHE A 21 -0.39 9.96 -16.37
CA PHE A 21 -1.65 9.38 -16.84
C PHE A 21 -1.68 9.20 -18.37
N VAL A 22 -0.70 9.74 -19.09
CA VAL A 22 -0.56 9.58 -20.55
C VAL A 22 -0.35 8.10 -20.95
N VAL A 23 0.20 7.28 -20.05
CA VAL A 23 0.37 5.83 -20.28
C VAL A 23 -0.95 5.06 -20.38
N ILE A 24 -2.07 5.69 -19.99
CA ILE A 24 -3.39 5.06 -20.07
C ILE A 24 -4.04 5.43 -21.39
N GLU A 25 -4.31 4.43 -22.20
CA GLU A 25 -5.11 4.63 -23.41
C GLU A 25 -6.58 4.87 -23.06
N ASP A 26 -7.24 5.79 -23.78
CA ASP A 26 -8.67 6.03 -23.64
C ASP A 26 -9.45 4.77 -24.10
N PRO A 27 -10.04 3.99 -23.18
CA PRO A 27 -10.66 2.71 -23.51
C PRO A 27 -11.99 2.84 -24.26
N ARG A 28 -12.50 4.05 -24.40
CA ARG A 28 -13.77 4.32 -25.05
C ARG A 28 -13.60 4.22 -26.58
N THR A 29 -14.41 3.39 -27.21
CA THR A 29 -14.48 3.25 -28.67
C THR A 29 -15.55 4.16 -29.28
N GLY A 30 -15.41 4.50 -30.57
CA GLY A 30 -16.38 5.30 -31.33
C GLY A 30 -16.15 6.81 -31.34
N GLY A 31 -16.77 7.51 -32.30
CA GLY A 31 -16.55 8.93 -32.58
C GLY A 31 -17.28 9.93 -31.67
N ASN A 32 -18.11 9.48 -30.74
CA ASN A 32 -19.01 10.34 -29.98
C ASN A 32 -18.51 10.65 -28.54
N LYS A 33 -17.19 10.80 -28.40
CA LYS A 33 -16.56 11.13 -27.11
C LYS A 33 -16.76 12.63 -26.82
N LYS A 34 -17.68 12.96 -25.88
CA LYS A 34 -18.01 14.34 -25.53
C LYS A 34 -17.01 14.99 -24.57
N HIS A 35 -16.28 14.20 -23.79
CA HIS A 35 -15.36 14.69 -22.76
C HIS A 35 -13.98 14.08 -22.95
N HIS A 36 -12.93 14.90 -22.79
CA HIS A 36 -11.56 14.44 -22.87
C HIS A 36 -11.24 13.48 -21.72
N PHE A 37 -10.55 12.39 -22.01
CA PHE A 37 -10.20 11.35 -21.03
C PHE A 37 -9.42 11.92 -19.85
N GLY A 38 -8.35 12.66 -20.12
CA GLY A 38 -7.49 13.28 -19.11
C GLY A 38 -8.22 14.29 -18.24
N GLU A 39 -9.16 15.05 -18.79
CA GLU A 39 -9.99 15.99 -18.01
C GLU A 39 -10.86 15.25 -16.98
N MET A 40 -11.41 14.10 -17.37
CA MET A 40 -12.21 13.27 -16.45
C MET A 40 -11.35 12.69 -15.31
N ILE A 41 -10.14 12.24 -15.61
CA ILE A 41 -9.18 11.79 -14.58
C ILE A 41 -8.79 12.94 -13.66
N PHE A 42 -8.50 14.12 -14.22
CA PHE A 42 -8.17 15.32 -13.46
C PHE A 42 -9.28 15.69 -12.47
N ILE A 43 -10.54 15.69 -12.92
CA ILE A 43 -11.71 15.93 -12.06
C ILE A 43 -11.75 14.90 -10.92
N ALA A 44 -11.56 13.61 -11.24
CA ALA A 44 -11.66 12.53 -10.26
C ALA A 44 -10.55 12.62 -9.19
N VAL A 45 -9.30 12.86 -9.59
CA VAL A 45 -8.16 13.02 -8.65
C VAL A 45 -8.38 14.25 -7.79
N SER A 46 -8.73 15.40 -8.39
CA SER A 46 -8.96 16.65 -7.68
C SER A 46 -10.08 16.52 -6.63
N ALA A 47 -11.18 15.90 -6.99
CA ALA A 47 -12.29 15.66 -6.09
C ALA A 47 -11.91 14.74 -4.91
N LEU A 48 -11.16 13.66 -5.15
CA LEU A 48 -10.72 12.73 -4.10
C LEU A 48 -9.71 13.36 -3.14
N VAL A 49 -8.80 14.18 -3.64
CA VAL A 49 -7.87 14.96 -2.80
C VAL A 49 -8.64 15.91 -1.87
N CYS A 50 -9.80 16.39 -2.29
CA CYS A 50 -10.72 17.20 -1.48
C CYS A 50 -11.66 16.36 -0.59
N GLY A 51 -11.53 15.04 -0.55
CA GLY A 51 -12.34 14.17 0.32
C GLY A 51 -13.66 13.69 -0.27
N VAL A 52 -13.89 13.90 -1.56
CA VAL A 52 -15.10 13.45 -2.26
C VAL A 52 -15.03 11.91 -2.49
N GLN A 53 -16.12 11.18 -2.23
CA GLN A 53 -16.11 9.72 -2.11
C GLN A 53 -16.94 8.95 -3.16
N SER A 54 -17.66 9.65 -4.04
CA SER A 54 -18.54 9.02 -5.05
C SER A 54 -18.53 9.77 -6.36
N PHE A 55 -18.89 9.11 -7.45
CA PHE A 55 -18.99 9.75 -8.76
C PHE A 55 -20.04 10.87 -8.79
N SER A 56 -21.17 10.71 -8.10
CA SER A 56 -22.16 11.78 -8.05
C SER A 56 -21.63 13.03 -7.35
N ALA A 57 -20.95 12.84 -6.22
CA ALA A 57 -20.31 13.94 -5.51
C ALA A 57 -19.12 14.56 -6.27
N MET A 58 -18.41 13.78 -7.13
CA MET A 58 -17.37 14.32 -8.03
C MET A 58 -17.97 15.27 -9.07
N ILE A 59 -19.15 14.97 -9.57
CA ILE A 59 -19.86 15.86 -10.51
C ILE A 59 -20.31 17.14 -9.81
N GLU A 60 -20.83 17.02 -8.60
CA GLU A 60 -21.21 18.20 -7.79
C GLU A 60 -19.98 19.05 -7.46
N PHE A 61 -18.87 18.42 -7.03
CA PHE A 61 -17.58 19.10 -6.86
C PHE A 61 -17.17 19.85 -8.14
N ALA A 62 -17.29 19.23 -9.30
CA ALA A 62 -16.91 19.84 -10.56
C ALA A 62 -17.81 21.05 -10.91
N HIS A 63 -19.10 21.00 -10.59
CA HIS A 63 -20.00 22.14 -10.75
C HIS A 63 -19.64 23.30 -9.81
N ILE A 64 -19.39 23.02 -8.52
CA ILE A 64 -19.02 24.02 -7.52
C ILE A 64 -17.70 24.70 -7.86
N HIS A 65 -16.72 23.92 -8.35
CA HIS A 65 -15.37 24.41 -8.63
C HIS A 65 -15.11 24.63 -10.14
N ARG A 66 -16.16 24.90 -10.90
CA ARG A 66 -16.06 25.02 -12.37
C ARG A 66 -15.04 26.06 -12.79
N ASP A 67 -15.09 27.29 -12.25
CA ASP A 67 -14.19 28.39 -12.61
C ASP A 67 -12.73 28.08 -12.28
N TRP A 68 -12.50 27.25 -11.25
CA TRP A 68 -11.17 26.74 -10.92
C TRP A 68 -10.74 25.66 -11.92
N LEU A 69 -11.62 24.72 -12.26
CA LEU A 69 -11.32 23.65 -13.24
C LEU A 69 -10.98 24.23 -14.61
N GLU A 70 -11.70 25.25 -15.08
CA GLU A 70 -11.47 25.90 -16.37
C GLU A 70 -10.09 26.58 -16.48
N LYS A 71 -9.39 26.81 -15.37
CA LYS A 71 -7.96 27.23 -15.39
C LYS A 71 -6.99 26.10 -15.74
N TRP A 72 -7.40 24.84 -15.61
CA TRP A 72 -6.57 23.65 -15.80
C TRP A 72 -6.97 22.81 -17.01
N ILE A 73 -8.29 22.75 -17.29
CA ILE A 73 -8.88 21.91 -18.33
C ILE A 73 -9.89 22.71 -19.13
N ARG A 74 -10.14 22.30 -20.38
CA ARG A 74 -10.93 23.12 -21.32
C ARG A 74 -12.44 22.97 -21.18
N LEU A 75 -12.93 21.79 -20.78
CA LEU A 75 -14.33 21.42 -20.64
C LEU A 75 -15.23 21.85 -21.82
N PRO A 76 -14.86 21.58 -23.09
CA PRO A 76 -15.53 22.13 -24.27
C PRO A 76 -17.01 21.75 -24.36
N ASN A 77 -17.40 20.65 -23.75
CA ASN A 77 -18.78 20.16 -23.67
C ASN A 77 -19.36 20.21 -22.23
N GLY A 78 -18.75 21.05 -21.37
CA GLY A 78 -19.12 21.19 -19.96
C GLY A 78 -18.65 20.02 -19.10
N ILE A 79 -19.24 19.91 -17.91
CA ILE A 79 -18.91 18.89 -16.94
C ILE A 79 -19.59 17.56 -17.35
N PRO A 80 -18.89 16.41 -17.26
CA PRO A 80 -19.47 15.11 -17.56
C PRO A 80 -20.60 14.77 -16.59
N VAL A 81 -21.56 13.97 -17.01
CA VAL A 81 -22.56 13.42 -16.10
C VAL A 81 -22.01 12.20 -15.37
N GLN A 82 -22.59 11.88 -14.21
CA GLN A 82 -22.18 10.74 -13.38
C GLN A 82 -22.02 9.44 -14.17
N GLN A 83 -22.97 9.10 -15.04
CA GLN A 83 -22.90 7.88 -15.83
C GLN A 83 -21.69 7.83 -16.76
N THR A 84 -21.26 8.96 -17.28
CA THR A 84 -20.05 9.04 -18.12
C THR A 84 -18.80 8.69 -17.30
N MET A 85 -18.70 9.15 -16.05
CA MET A 85 -17.62 8.77 -15.14
C MET A 85 -17.65 7.29 -14.81
N ILE A 86 -18.82 6.74 -14.46
CA ILE A 86 -19.00 5.30 -14.18
C ILE A 86 -18.54 4.47 -15.36
N ASN A 87 -19.01 4.80 -16.56
CA ASN A 87 -18.66 4.07 -17.79
C ASN A 87 -17.15 4.11 -18.05
N LEU A 88 -16.52 5.26 -17.90
CA LEU A 88 -15.08 5.41 -18.07
C LEU A 88 -14.32 4.49 -17.12
N PHE A 89 -14.57 4.61 -15.81
CA PHE A 89 -13.88 3.83 -14.79
C PHE A 89 -14.18 2.32 -14.88
N SER A 90 -15.30 1.94 -15.47
CA SER A 90 -15.65 0.53 -15.77
C SER A 90 -14.89 -0.04 -16.96
N LEU A 91 -14.50 0.81 -17.92
CA LEU A 91 -13.78 0.39 -19.13
C LEU A 91 -12.25 0.46 -18.98
N MET A 92 -11.74 1.34 -18.12
CA MET A 92 -10.31 1.51 -17.90
C MET A 92 -9.64 0.21 -17.44
N ASN A 93 -8.46 -0.08 -17.99
CA ASN A 93 -7.63 -1.20 -17.57
C ASN A 93 -6.97 -0.89 -16.22
N PRO A 94 -7.28 -1.62 -15.13
CA PRO A 94 -6.72 -1.36 -13.80
C PRO A 94 -5.19 -1.55 -13.73
N THR A 95 -4.63 -2.46 -14.55
CA THR A 95 -3.18 -2.70 -14.58
C THR A 95 -2.45 -1.49 -15.15
N GLN A 96 -2.93 -0.92 -16.25
CA GLN A 96 -2.37 0.32 -16.80
C GLN A 96 -2.55 1.48 -15.81
N PHE A 97 -3.71 1.59 -15.17
CA PHE A 97 -3.96 2.65 -14.20
C PHE A 97 -3.09 2.53 -12.94
N SER A 98 -2.80 1.31 -12.46
CA SER A 98 -1.89 1.10 -11.34
C SER A 98 -0.44 1.51 -11.66
N GLN A 99 -0.02 1.36 -12.91
CA GLN A 99 1.30 1.81 -13.37
C GLN A 99 1.50 3.32 -13.20
N CYS A 100 0.44 4.13 -13.22
CA CYS A 100 0.54 5.56 -12.94
C CYS A 100 1.08 5.85 -11.53
N ILE A 101 0.75 5.01 -10.53
CA ILE A 101 1.33 5.15 -9.18
C ILE A 101 2.85 4.93 -9.24
N VAL A 102 3.28 3.89 -9.94
CA VAL A 102 4.70 3.53 -10.07
C VAL A 102 5.46 4.64 -10.80
N GLU A 103 4.95 5.11 -11.93
CA GLU A 103 5.58 6.19 -12.72
C GLU A 103 5.62 7.51 -11.95
N HIS A 104 4.51 7.90 -11.30
CA HIS A 104 4.44 9.09 -10.47
C HIS A 104 5.50 9.10 -9.35
N LEU A 105 5.76 7.95 -8.72
CA LEU A 105 6.69 7.84 -7.61
C LEU A 105 8.14 7.52 -8.06
N LYS A 106 8.35 7.24 -9.34
CA LYS A 106 9.65 6.85 -9.89
C LYS A 106 10.73 7.92 -9.65
N ASP A 107 10.38 9.18 -9.85
CA ASP A 107 11.27 10.31 -9.65
C ASP A 107 11.44 10.67 -8.15
N GLN A 108 10.52 10.22 -7.31
CA GLN A 108 10.60 10.35 -5.86
C GLN A 108 11.44 9.21 -5.24
N HIS A 109 11.56 8.07 -5.93
CA HIS A 109 12.24 6.87 -5.42
C HIS A 109 13.71 7.08 -5.05
N PRO A 110 14.55 7.82 -5.80
CA PRO A 110 15.93 8.10 -5.43
C PRO A 110 16.07 8.93 -4.13
N LYS A 111 15.00 9.65 -3.76
CA LYS A 111 14.94 10.47 -2.54
C LYS A 111 14.47 9.65 -1.32
N LEU A 112 13.94 8.46 -1.55
CA LEU A 112 13.55 7.53 -0.49
C LEU A 112 14.81 6.80 -0.02
N ALA A 113 15.30 7.14 1.17
CA ALA A 113 16.35 6.37 1.84
C ALA A 113 15.93 4.90 1.95
N GLN A 114 16.89 4.00 2.18
CA GLN A 114 16.60 2.60 2.46
C GLN A 114 15.50 2.48 3.52
N GLN A 115 14.39 1.85 3.15
CA GLN A 115 13.23 1.71 4.03
C GLN A 115 12.61 0.34 3.92
N ILE A 116 11.71 0.04 4.84
CA ILE A 116 10.88 -1.16 4.75
C ILE A 116 9.67 -0.90 3.85
N ILE A 117 9.44 -1.81 2.90
CA ILE A 117 8.25 -1.86 2.06
C ILE A 117 7.40 -3.03 2.54
N ALA A 118 6.27 -2.72 3.18
CA ALA A 118 5.31 -3.72 3.62
C ALA A 118 4.43 -4.13 2.43
N VAL A 119 4.35 -5.42 2.15
CA VAL A 119 3.44 -5.99 1.16
C VAL A 119 2.35 -6.72 1.90
N ASP A 120 1.12 -6.25 1.76
CA ASP A 120 -0.05 -6.82 2.45
C ASP A 120 -1.31 -6.61 1.63
N GLY A 121 -2.28 -7.49 1.84
CA GLY A 121 -3.52 -7.52 1.11
C GLY A 121 -4.72 -7.03 1.92
N LYS A 122 -5.57 -6.21 1.28
CA LYS A 122 -6.83 -5.72 1.84
C LYS A 122 -8.01 -6.17 0.99
N THR A 123 -8.99 -6.81 1.61
CA THR A 123 -10.28 -7.09 0.97
C THR A 123 -11.14 -5.83 0.96
N ILE A 124 -11.63 -5.43 -0.21
CA ILE A 124 -12.58 -4.32 -0.39
C ILE A 124 -13.98 -4.88 -0.17
N ARG A 125 -14.47 -4.82 1.07
CA ARG A 125 -15.70 -5.53 1.50
C ARG A 125 -16.95 -5.12 0.73
N GLY A 126 -17.08 -3.85 0.36
CA GLY A 126 -18.22 -3.33 -0.40
C GLY A 126 -18.24 -3.72 -1.89
N SER A 127 -17.21 -4.40 -2.41
CA SER A 127 -17.04 -4.69 -3.84
C SER A 127 -17.84 -5.88 -4.35
N GLY A 128 -18.37 -6.75 -3.49
CA GLY A 128 -19.10 -7.96 -3.86
C GLY A 128 -20.41 -8.12 -3.09
N GLN A 129 -21.28 -9.02 -3.56
CA GLN A 129 -22.48 -9.40 -2.84
C GLN A 129 -22.21 -10.53 -1.83
N THR A 130 -21.21 -11.36 -2.12
CA THR A 130 -20.74 -12.45 -1.27
C THR A 130 -19.25 -12.25 -0.95
N HIS A 131 -18.73 -12.96 0.07
CA HIS A 131 -17.30 -12.93 0.38
C HIS A 131 -16.42 -13.47 -0.76
N HIS A 132 -16.96 -14.30 -1.65
CA HIS A 132 -16.23 -14.88 -2.78
C HIS A 132 -16.06 -13.91 -3.95
N ASP A 133 -16.94 -12.92 -4.07
CA ASP A 133 -16.93 -11.96 -5.19
C ASP A 133 -16.18 -10.66 -4.83
N GLN A 134 -15.68 -10.55 -3.60
CA GLN A 134 -15.00 -9.34 -3.14
C GLN A 134 -13.61 -9.22 -3.78
N GLN A 135 -13.30 -8.02 -4.26
CA GLN A 135 -11.98 -7.71 -4.77
C GLN A 135 -10.97 -7.63 -3.62
N HIS A 136 -9.82 -8.23 -3.84
CA HIS A 136 -8.72 -8.17 -2.89
C HIS A 136 -7.56 -7.40 -3.52
N CYS A 137 -7.09 -6.37 -2.84
CA CYS A 137 -6.04 -5.47 -3.28
C CYS A 137 -4.77 -5.68 -2.47
N LEU A 138 -3.75 -6.21 -3.11
CA LEU A 138 -2.40 -6.29 -2.58
C LEU A 138 -1.72 -4.93 -2.78
N SER A 139 -1.10 -4.38 -1.75
CA SER A 139 -0.42 -3.09 -1.79
C SER A 139 1.02 -3.22 -1.33
N ALA A 140 1.95 -2.55 -2.02
CA ALA A 140 3.31 -2.32 -1.56
C ALA A 140 3.38 -0.92 -0.92
N TYR A 141 3.60 -0.87 0.37
CA TYR A 141 3.55 0.35 1.19
C TYR A 141 4.90 0.67 1.81
N ALA A 142 5.45 1.81 1.48
CA ALA A 142 6.70 2.33 2.02
C ALA A 142 6.43 2.93 3.41
N ALA A 143 6.86 2.24 4.45
CA ALA A 143 6.43 2.50 5.83
C ALA A 143 6.90 3.86 6.38
N GLU A 144 8.10 4.32 5.98
CA GLU A 144 8.67 5.58 6.45
C GLU A 144 8.03 6.79 5.77
N SER A 145 7.84 6.72 4.46
CA SER A 145 7.24 7.81 3.68
C SER A 145 5.71 7.83 3.76
N GLY A 146 5.09 6.70 4.09
CA GLY A 146 3.64 6.55 4.12
C GLY A 146 3.00 6.49 2.73
N LEU A 147 3.74 6.06 1.71
CA LEU A 147 3.31 6.03 0.32
C LEU A 147 2.99 4.61 -0.14
N THR A 148 1.92 4.44 -0.91
CA THR A 148 1.66 3.23 -1.67
C THR A 148 2.45 3.30 -2.98
N LEU A 149 3.40 2.38 -3.15
CA LEU A 149 4.30 2.33 -4.31
C LEU A 149 3.70 1.61 -5.51
N GLY A 150 2.75 0.70 -5.27
CA GLY A 150 2.07 -0.05 -6.31
C GLY A 150 1.00 -0.96 -5.73
N VAL A 151 0.13 -1.46 -6.60
CA VAL A 151 -0.96 -2.37 -6.22
C VAL A 151 -1.14 -3.47 -7.26
N GLU A 152 -1.62 -4.63 -6.80
CA GLU A 152 -2.04 -5.75 -7.65
C GLU A 152 -3.39 -6.28 -7.14
N PHE A 153 -4.30 -6.65 -8.05
CA PHE A 153 -5.62 -7.14 -7.66
C PHE A 153 -5.73 -8.64 -7.88
N VAL A 154 -6.36 -9.31 -6.92
CA VAL A 154 -6.67 -10.73 -7.00
C VAL A 154 -8.13 -10.98 -6.62
N LEU A 155 -8.75 -11.97 -7.24
CA LEU A 155 -10.15 -12.34 -6.97
C LEU A 155 -10.32 -13.03 -5.61
N GLN A 156 -9.26 -13.70 -5.14
CA GLN A 156 -9.29 -14.44 -3.88
C GLN A 156 -7.99 -14.24 -3.11
N LYS A 157 -8.09 -14.18 -1.80
CA LYS A 157 -6.94 -14.02 -0.91
C LYS A 157 -5.87 -15.11 -1.11
N SER A 158 -6.27 -16.33 -1.43
CA SER A 158 -5.35 -17.44 -1.74
C SER A 158 -4.42 -17.17 -2.92
N ASN A 159 -4.78 -16.23 -3.80
CA ASN A 159 -3.98 -15.86 -4.97
C ASN A 159 -2.89 -14.81 -4.66
N GLU A 160 -2.78 -14.31 -3.43
CA GLU A 160 -1.71 -13.39 -3.03
C GLU A 160 -0.33 -13.96 -3.31
N ILE A 161 -0.14 -15.26 -3.11
CA ILE A 161 1.15 -15.95 -3.33
C ILE A 161 1.67 -15.72 -4.75
N THR A 162 0.79 -15.73 -5.74
CA THR A 162 1.15 -15.51 -7.16
C THR A 162 1.17 -14.03 -7.54
N ALA A 163 0.48 -13.18 -6.81
CA ALA A 163 0.40 -11.74 -7.06
C ALA A 163 1.61 -10.97 -6.50
N ILE A 164 2.17 -11.41 -5.36
CA ILE A 164 3.34 -10.75 -4.76
C ILE A 164 4.50 -10.64 -5.77
N PRO A 165 4.96 -11.72 -6.45
CA PRO A 165 6.02 -11.60 -7.44
C PRO A 165 5.70 -10.64 -8.59
N LYS A 166 4.44 -10.60 -9.05
CA LYS A 166 3.99 -9.69 -10.12
C LYS A 166 4.06 -8.23 -9.67
N LEU A 167 3.59 -7.94 -8.46
CA LEU A 167 3.69 -6.60 -7.86
C LEU A 167 5.15 -6.17 -7.72
N LEU A 168 6.01 -7.04 -7.18
CA LEU A 168 7.43 -6.75 -7.00
C LEU A 168 8.15 -6.52 -8.33
N GLU A 169 7.72 -7.18 -9.43
CA GLU A 169 8.30 -6.96 -10.76
C GLU A 169 8.17 -5.53 -11.23
N GLN A 170 7.04 -4.90 -10.96
CA GLN A 170 6.74 -3.54 -11.39
C GLN A 170 7.52 -2.47 -10.62
N LEU A 171 8.09 -2.82 -9.45
CA LEU A 171 8.70 -1.86 -8.53
C LEU A 171 10.23 -1.89 -8.59
N ASN A 172 10.85 -0.73 -8.43
CA ASN A 172 12.27 -0.65 -8.12
C ASN A 172 12.45 -0.78 -6.60
N ILE A 173 12.86 -1.98 -6.15
CA ILE A 173 12.99 -2.30 -4.72
C ILE A 173 14.46 -2.49 -4.28
N ALA A 174 15.42 -2.23 -5.16
CA ALA A 174 16.83 -2.43 -4.85
C ALA A 174 17.26 -1.62 -3.61
N GLY A 175 17.94 -2.29 -2.68
CA GLY A 175 18.40 -1.69 -1.43
C GLY A 175 17.34 -1.54 -0.34
N HIS A 176 16.08 -1.93 -0.59
CA HIS A 176 15.01 -1.90 0.41
C HIS A 176 14.83 -3.25 1.12
N ILE A 177 14.09 -3.24 2.22
CA ILE A 177 13.67 -4.44 2.94
C ILE A 177 12.20 -4.69 2.64
N ILE A 178 11.88 -5.82 2.01
CA ILE A 178 10.49 -6.21 1.70
C ILE A 178 9.95 -7.07 2.82
N SER A 179 8.90 -6.63 3.47
CA SER A 179 8.24 -7.45 4.49
C SER A 179 6.91 -8.00 4.00
N VAL A 180 6.67 -9.27 4.26
CA VAL A 180 5.43 -9.97 3.91
C VAL A 180 4.90 -10.73 5.12
N ASP A 181 3.59 -10.93 5.13
CA ASP A 181 2.92 -11.77 6.11
C ASP A 181 3.24 -13.26 5.91
N ALA A 182 2.70 -14.13 6.77
CA ALA A 182 2.97 -15.56 6.69
C ALA A 182 2.43 -16.20 5.39
N MET A 183 1.36 -15.70 4.78
CA MET A 183 0.84 -16.23 3.53
C MET A 183 1.79 -15.96 2.37
N GLY A 184 2.37 -14.75 2.34
CA GLY A 184 3.38 -14.35 1.37
C GLY A 184 4.75 -14.99 1.59
N THR A 185 4.97 -15.68 2.72
CA THR A 185 6.24 -16.36 3.03
C THR A 185 6.39 -17.61 2.18
N GLN A 186 6.97 -17.43 0.99
CA GLN A 186 7.22 -18.46 -0.03
C GLN A 186 8.65 -18.34 -0.56
N THR A 187 9.25 -19.48 -0.89
CA THR A 187 10.63 -19.52 -1.40
C THR A 187 10.79 -18.75 -2.72
N ALA A 188 9.78 -18.81 -3.60
CA ALA A 188 9.77 -18.05 -4.85
C ALA A 188 9.75 -16.52 -4.61
N VAL A 189 9.01 -16.07 -3.58
CA VAL A 189 8.98 -14.64 -3.20
C VAL A 189 10.34 -14.21 -2.64
N ALA A 190 10.97 -15.03 -1.77
CA ALA A 190 12.31 -14.76 -1.26
C ALA A 190 13.35 -14.65 -2.40
N SER A 191 13.32 -15.58 -3.35
CA SER A 191 14.19 -15.55 -4.52
C SER A 191 13.98 -14.29 -5.35
N LYS A 192 12.73 -13.93 -5.64
CA LYS A 192 12.39 -12.73 -6.41
C LYS A 192 12.88 -11.44 -5.76
N ILE A 193 12.73 -11.32 -4.45
CA ILE A 193 13.22 -10.16 -3.69
C ILE A 193 14.76 -10.07 -3.81
N ARG A 194 15.48 -11.18 -3.63
CA ARG A 194 16.94 -11.21 -3.71
C ARG A 194 17.46 -10.95 -5.14
N GLU A 195 16.78 -11.46 -6.16
CA GLU A 195 17.08 -11.16 -7.57
C GLU A 195 17.02 -9.67 -7.87
N LYS A 196 16.07 -8.95 -7.26
CA LYS A 196 15.91 -7.49 -7.38
C LYS A 196 16.81 -6.70 -6.42
N LYS A 197 17.81 -7.34 -5.81
CA LYS A 197 18.80 -6.70 -4.91
C LYS A 197 18.17 -6.03 -3.68
N ALA A 198 17.07 -6.58 -3.20
CA ALA A 198 16.42 -6.20 -1.96
C ALA A 198 16.58 -7.28 -0.90
N ASP A 199 16.38 -6.94 0.36
CA ASP A 199 16.32 -7.88 1.46
C ASP A 199 14.87 -8.23 1.81
N TYR A 200 14.66 -9.40 2.42
CA TYR A 200 13.34 -9.80 2.89
C TYR A 200 13.26 -9.89 4.40
N LEU A 201 12.06 -9.67 4.95
CA LEU A 201 11.64 -9.95 6.32
C LEU A 201 10.28 -10.65 6.26
N MET A 202 10.25 -11.96 6.52
CA MET A 202 9.08 -12.80 6.28
C MET A 202 8.59 -13.47 7.55
N ALA A 203 7.29 -13.35 7.84
CA ALA A 203 6.67 -14.02 8.99
C ALA A 203 6.51 -15.52 8.75
N VAL A 204 6.89 -16.35 9.72
CA VAL A 204 6.80 -17.81 9.64
C VAL A 204 5.66 -18.32 10.52
N LYS A 205 4.77 -19.12 9.94
CA LYS A 205 3.64 -19.79 10.62
C LYS A 205 3.51 -21.23 10.11
N GLY A 206 2.41 -21.89 10.46
CA GLY A 206 2.13 -23.28 10.12
C GLY A 206 2.16 -23.66 8.63
N ASN A 207 2.01 -22.68 7.72
CA ASN A 207 2.18 -22.90 6.27
C ASN A 207 3.62 -23.28 5.89
N GLN A 208 4.61 -23.02 6.76
CA GLN A 208 6.01 -23.41 6.63
C GLN A 208 6.39 -24.27 7.86
N SER A 209 5.68 -25.37 8.10
CA SER A 209 5.74 -26.18 9.31
C SER A 209 7.15 -26.70 9.66
N SER A 210 7.90 -27.18 8.67
CA SER A 210 9.27 -27.69 8.88
C SER A 210 10.21 -26.57 9.34
N LEU A 211 10.16 -25.41 8.67
CA LEU A 211 10.94 -24.23 9.05
C LEU A 211 10.53 -23.72 10.42
N GLN A 212 9.22 -23.64 10.68
CA GLN A 212 8.67 -23.20 11.97
C GLN A 212 9.18 -24.09 13.11
N LYS A 213 9.16 -25.41 12.91
CA LYS A 213 9.64 -26.38 13.91
C LYS A 213 11.11 -26.18 14.25
N GLU A 214 11.99 -26.09 13.25
CA GLU A 214 13.41 -25.83 13.47
C GLU A 214 13.67 -24.56 14.27
N ILE A 215 12.98 -23.47 13.90
CA ILE A 215 13.12 -22.19 14.63
C ILE A 215 12.64 -22.35 16.08
N VAL A 216 11.47 -22.95 16.31
CA VAL A 216 10.89 -23.12 17.65
C VAL A 216 11.80 -23.99 18.51
N ASP A 217 12.29 -25.12 17.99
CA ASP A 217 13.15 -26.03 18.73
C ASP A 217 14.43 -25.33 19.19
N GLN A 218 15.03 -24.50 18.34
CA GLN A 218 16.21 -23.72 18.69
C GLN A 218 15.94 -22.64 19.72
N PHE A 219 14.83 -21.90 19.60
CA PHE A 219 14.47 -20.88 20.57
C PHE A 219 13.97 -21.46 21.90
N HIS A 220 13.52 -22.71 21.92
CA HIS A 220 13.08 -23.37 23.16
C HIS A 220 14.26 -23.66 24.08
N PHE A 221 15.44 -23.93 23.52
CA PHE A 221 16.70 -24.12 24.28
C PHE A 221 17.33 -22.79 24.71
N ALA A 222 16.95 -21.67 24.09
CA ALA A 222 17.54 -20.35 24.32
C ALA A 222 16.74 -19.56 25.38
N THR A 223 16.77 -19.97 26.64
CA THR A 223 16.39 -19.08 27.73
C THR A 223 17.40 -17.94 27.84
N THR A 224 16.98 -16.75 28.25
CA THR A 224 17.85 -15.57 28.39
C THR A 224 19.11 -15.84 29.20
N GLN A 225 18.99 -16.68 30.22
CA GLN A 225 20.08 -17.09 31.09
C GLN A 225 21.07 -18.03 30.37
N TRP A 226 20.54 -19.03 29.64
CA TRP A 226 21.37 -20.01 28.89
C TRP A 226 22.13 -19.36 27.73
N VAL A 227 21.53 -18.40 27.02
CA VAL A 227 22.18 -17.63 25.97
C VAL A 227 23.37 -16.83 26.52
N LYS A 228 23.22 -16.20 27.67
CA LYS A 228 24.30 -15.45 28.33
C LYS A 228 25.43 -16.35 28.81
N GLU A 229 25.11 -17.51 29.39
CA GLU A 229 26.07 -18.45 29.96
C GLU A 229 26.88 -19.20 28.88
N LYS A 230 26.29 -19.47 27.71
CA LYS A 230 26.89 -20.26 26.62
C LYS A 230 27.60 -19.42 25.55
N GLY A 231 27.50 -18.11 25.58
CA GLY A 231 28.08 -17.25 24.55
C GLY A 231 27.57 -17.54 23.14
N LEU A 232 26.39 -18.11 23.01
CA LEU A 232 25.81 -18.50 21.75
C LEU A 232 25.33 -17.25 21.03
N GLY A 233 25.99 -16.76 20.05
CA GLY A 233 25.72 -15.65 19.13
C GLY A 233 24.28 -15.13 18.94
N TRP A 234 23.52 -15.03 20.04
CA TRP A 234 22.18 -14.49 20.10
C TRP A 234 22.24 -13.04 20.51
N ASP A 235 21.60 -12.17 19.72
CA ASP A 235 21.34 -10.81 20.08
C ASP A 235 19.93 -10.72 20.69
N LEU A 236 19.81 -10.07 21.85
CA LEU A 236 18.57 -9.96 22.63
C LEU A 236 18.26 -8.50 22.90
N TYR A 237 16.99 -8.14 22.66
CA TYR A 237 16.47 -6.79 22.92
C TYR A 237 15.11 -6.86 23.60
N GLU A 238 14.90 -6.04 24.63
CA GLU A 238 13.60 -5.89 25.30
C GLU A 238 13.16 -4.42 25.25
N GLN A 239 11.89 -4.21 24.98
CA GLN A 239 11.23 -2.91 25.00
C GLN A 239 9.91 -2.97 25.72
N VAL A 240 9.63 -1.99 26.57
CA VAL A 240 8.34 -1.81 27.24
C VAL A 240 7.68 -0.52 26.74
N ASP A 241 6.46 -0.65 26.23
CA ASP A 241 5.65 0.47 25.75
C ASP A 241 4.37 0.57 26.59
N LYS A 242 3.95 1.81 26.89
CA LYS A 242 2.65 2.08 27.51
C LYS A 242 1.84 2.98 26.58
N ALA A 243 0.77 2.43 26.01
CA ALA A 243 -0.12 3.15 25.10
C ALA A 243 -1.53 2.55 25.14
N ASN A 244 -2.55 3.39 24.89
CA ASN A 244 -3.95 3.00 24.73
C ASN A 244 -4.47 2.07 25.87
N GLY A 245 -4.15 2.38 27.12
CA GLY A 245 -4.56 1.59 28.29
C GLY A 245 -3.90 0.22 28.40
N ARG A 246 -2.78 -0.01 27.71
CA ARG A 246 -2.01 -1.27 27.76
C ARG A 246 -0.54 -1.00 28.06
N VAL A 247 0.06 -1.94 28.79
CA VAL A 247 1.51 -2.06 28.94
C VAL A 247 1.95 -3.27 28.13
N THR A 248 2.81 -3.07 27.16
CA THR A 248 3.28 -4.14 26.28
C THR A 248 4.79 -4.29 26.39
N THR A 249 5.23 -5.45 26.83
CA THR A 249 6.65 -5.85 26.83
C THR A 249 6.90 -6.70 25.59
N ARG A 250 7.91 -6.31 24.80
CA ARG A 250 8.39 -7.08 23.63
C ARG A 250 9.80 -7.53 23.90
N ARG A 251 10.02 -8.84 23.73
CA ARG A 251 11.34 -9.47 23.75
C ARG A 251 11.64 -9.99 22.37
N VAL A 252 12.77 -9.59 21.82
CA VAL A 252 13.24 -9.99 20.49
C VAL A 252 14.53 -10.76 20.65
N GLY A 253 14.57 -11.98 20.11
CA GLY A 253 15.78 -12.76 19.98
C GLY A 253 16.13 -12.93 18.51
N VAL A 254 17.40 -12.74 18.16
CA VAL A 254 17.92 -12.89 16.80
C VAL A 254 19.16 -13.78 16.82
N THR A 255 19.26 -14.71 15.87
CA THR A 255 20.50 -15.41 15.59
C THR A 255 20.83 -15.38 14.11
N GLN A 256 22.10 -15.20 13.81
CA GLN A 256 22.71 -15.34 12.47
C GLN A 256 23.57 -16.60 12.36
N GLN A 257 23.78 -17.30 13.47
CA GLN A 257 24.42 -18.60 13.48
C GLN A 257 23.38 -19.67 13.10
N ILE A 258 23.22 -19.91 11.80
CA ILE A 258 22.18 -20.79 11.24
C ILE A 258 22.76 -22.09 10.61
N ASP A 259 24.03 -22.37 10.86
CA ASP A 259 24.71 -23.55 10.28
C ASP A 259 24.20 -24.90 10.84
N TRP A 260 23.56 -24.87 12.00
CA TRP A 260 22.88 -26.00 12.63
C TRP A 260 21.58 -26.39 11.91
N MET A 261 20.98 -25.49 11.09
CA MET A 261 19.76 -25.81 10.35
C MET A 261 19.97 -26.97 9.39
N VAL A 262 18.92 -27.80 9.24
CA VAL A 262 18.92 -28.87 8.24
C VAL A 262 19.21 -28.26 6.86
N PRO A 263 20.28 -28.71 6.16
CA PRO A 263 20.73 -28.09 4.91
C PRO A 263 19.66 -28.04 3.81
N SER A 264 18.77 -29.03 3.74
CA SER A 264 17.67 -29.06 2.77
C SER A 264 16.59 -28.02 3.05
N ILE A 265 16.40 -27.58 4.31
CA ILE A 265 15.48 -26.51 4.68
C ILE A 265 16.15 -25.16 4.42
N ARG A 266 17.38 -24.96 4.93
CA ARG A 266 18.13 -23.71 4.78
C ARG A 266 18.33 -23.32 3.31
N LYS A 267 18.74 -24.25 2.45
CA LYS A 267 19.02 -23.98 1.01
C LYS A 267 17.79 -23.58 0.20
N ARG A 268 16.58 -23.83 0.70
CA ARG A 268 15.35 -23.41 0.03
C ARG A 268 15.13 -21.89 0.10
N TRP A 269 15.73 -21.23 1.09
CA TRP A 269 15.54 -19.80 1.32
C TRP A 269 16.78 -19.05 0.82
N LYS A 270 16.61 -18.34 -0.29
CA LYS A 270 17.71 -17.60 -0.93
C LYS A 270 18.32 -16.60 0.06
N ASP A 271 19.64 -16.72 0.27
CA ASP A 271 20.42 -15.82 1.14
C ASP A 271 19.85 -15.66 2.57
N LEU A 272 19.27 -16.72 3.13
CA LEU A 272 18.81 -16.71 4.53
C LEU A 272 19.99 -16.43 5.47
N THR A 273 19.87 -15.38 6.28
CA THR A 273 20.94 -14.92 7.19
C THR A 273 20.48 -14.90 8.64
N SER A 274 19.23 -14.51 8.91
CA SER A 274 18.76 -14.28 10.27
C SER A 274 17.47 -15.02 10.57
N LEU A 275 17.40 -15.61 11.76
CA LEU A 275 16.18 -16.13 12.38
C LEU A 275 15.78 -15.22 13.54
N ILE A 276 14.52 -14.85 13.60
CA ILE A 276 14.02 -13.88 14.58
C ILE A 276 12.82 -14.47 15.30
N MET A 277 12.80 -14.34 16.64
CA MET A 277 11.62 -14.58 17.47
C MET A 277 11.24 -13.33 18.22
N ILE A 278 9.94 -13.01 18.23
CA ILE A 278 9.37 -11.97 19.06
C ILE A 278 8.36 -12.57 20.00
N GLU A 279 8.53 -12.31 21.28
CA GLU A 279 7.50 -12.50 22.31
C GLU A 279 6.91 -11.15 22.71
N SER A 280 5.60 -11.04 22.64
CA SER A 280 4.88 -9.85 23.10
C SER A 280 3.96 -10.25 24.25
N GLU A 281 4.14 -9.60 25.39
CA GLU A 281 3.25 -9.69 26.54
C GLU A 281 2.54 -8.35 26.72
N SER A 282 1.21 -8.34 26.58
CA SER A 282 0.40 -7.13 26.68
C SER A 282 -0.58 -7.23 27.84
N TYR A 283 -0.42 -6.37 28.84
CA TYR A 283 -1.34 -6.21 29.96
C TYR A 283 -2.32 -5.09 29.69
N ASN A 284 -3.61 -5.42 29.63
CA ASN A 284 -4.69 -4.43 29.54
C ASN A 284 -5.05 -3.95 30.93
N ILE A 285 -4.87 -2.64 31.20
CA ILE A 285 -5.03 -2.05 32.53
C ILE A 285 -6.50 -2.10 33.00
N SER A 286 -7.45 -1.78 32.11
CA SER A 286 -8.88 -1.75 32.44
C SER A 286 -9.48 -3.16 32.59
N ALA A 287 -9.15 -4.08 31.69
CA ALA A 287 -9.63 -5.45 31.71
C ALA A 287 -8.84 -6.35 32.67
N LYS A 288 -7.73 -5.89 33.27
CA LYS A 288 -6.80 -6.65 34.11
C LYS A 288 -6.40 -8.01 33.53
N LYS A 289 -6.21 -8.04 32.19
CA LYS A 289 -5.94 -9.26 31.42
C LYS A 289 -4.60 -9.17 30.71
N THR A 290 -3.79 -10.23 30.83
CA THR A 290 -2.54 -10.38 30.06
C THR A 290 -2.77 -11.26 28.85
N THR A 291 -2.25 -10.85 27.70
CA THR A 291 -2.18 -11.66 26.49
C THR A 291 -0.72 -11.84 26.07
N ARG A 292 -0.38 -13.07 25.63
CA ARG A 292 0.97 -13.41 25.16
C ARG A 292 0.90 -13.90 23.73
N GLN A 293 1.84 -13.46 22.91
CA GLN A 293 1.98 -13.88 21.52
C GLN A 293 3.44 -14.12 21.18
N LYS A 294 3.71 -15.22 20.46
CA LYS A 294 5.01 -15.50 19.83
C LYS A 294 4.89 -15.39 18.32
N ARG A 295 5.84 -14.76 17.71
CA ARG A 295 5.93 -14.63 16.26
C ARG A 295 7.35 -14.93 15.81
N LEU A 296 7.47 -15.66 14.71
CA LEU A 296 8.73 -16.06 14.12
C LEU A 296 8.89 -15.38 12.77
N TYR A 297 10.13 -15.03 12.45
CA TYR A 297 10.48 -14.43 11.17
C TYR A 297 11.79 -14.97 10.66
N ILE A 298 11.96 -14.90 9.35
CA ILE A 298 13.22 -15.13 8.65
C ILE A 298 13.61 -13.89 7.86
N SER A 299 14.91 -13.68 7.68
CA SER A 299 15.41 -12.53 6.93
C SER A 299 16.73 -12.85 6.20
N SER A 300 16.92 -12.20 5.04
CA SER A 300 18.22 -12.11 4.37
C SER A 300 19.08 -10.95 4.89
N CYS A 301 18.51 -10.09 5.74
CA CYS A 301 19.17 -8.94 6.31
C CYS A 301 19.98 -9.35 7.54
N ASN A 302 21.19 -8.80 7.69
CA ASN A 302 21.99 -8.90 8.90
C ASN A 302 21.77 -7.62 9.73
N ALA A 303 20.96 -7.74 10.79
CA ALA A 303 20.59 -6.60 11.63
C ALA A 303 20.48 -7.01 13.12
N THR A 304 20.50 -6.04 14.03
CA THR A 304 20.38 -6.27 15.46
C THR A 304 18.94 -6.62 15.87
N ALA A 305 18.77 -7.21 17.06
CA ALA A 305 17.44 -7.47 17.62
C ALA A 305 16.61 -6.18 17.80
N LYS A 306 17.28 -5.06 18.11
CA LYS A 306 16.65 -3.74 18.18
C LYS A 306 16.15 -3.28 16.80
N ASP A 307 16.96 -3.48 15.76
CA ASP A 307 16.58 -3.09 14.40
C ASP A 307 15.42 -3.95 13.89
N PHE A 308 15.47 -5.27 14.10
CA PHE A 308 14.35 -6.15 13.74
C PHE A 308 13.06 -5.83 14.49
N ASN A 309 13.14 -5.44 15.79
CA ASN A 309 11.97 -4.94 16.50
C ASN A 309 11.35 -3.74 15.79
N ASN A 310 12.17 -2.79 15.35
CA ASN A 310 11.72 -1.59 14.64
C ASN A 310 11.15 -1.93 13.25
N LEU A 311 11.81 -2.77 12.47
CA LEU A 311 11.38 -3.21 11.15
C LEU A 311 10.02 -3.94 11.20
N ILE A 312 9.84 -4.85 12.18
CA ILE A 312 8.59 -5.59 12.33
C ILE A 312 7.46 -4.65 12.78
N ARG A 313 7.73 -3.66 13.62
CA ARG A 313 6.72 -2.63 13.96
C ARG A 313 6.32 -1.78 12.76
N LYS A 314 7.28 -1.44 11.89
CA LYS A 314 7.02 -0.71 10.66
C LYS A 314 6.22 -1.53 9.65
N HIS A 315 6.42 -2.85 9.56
CA HIS A 315 5.54 -3.70 8.75
C HIS A 315 4.05 -3.50 9.11
N TRP A 316 3.73 -3.53 10.42
CA TRP A 316 2.36 -3.34 10.89
C TRP A 316 1.80 -1.92 10.68
N SER A 317 2.65 -0.97 10.24
CA SER A 317 2.17 0.39 9.92
C SER A 317 1.24 0.41 8.71
N ILE A 318 1.34 -0.56 7.79
CA ILE A 318 0.43 -0.66 6.63
C ILE A 318 -1.03 -0.78 7.06
N GLU A 319 -1.32 -1.57 8.12
CA GLU A 319 -2.68 -1.70 8.64
C GLU A 319 -3.19 -0.38 9.22
N ASN A 320 -2.37 0.32 10.02
CA ASN A 320 -2.79 1.51 10.75
C ASN A 320 -2.71 2.80 9.91
N SER A 321 -1.77 2.89 8.97
CA SER A 321 -1.49 4.12 8.24
C SER A 321 -1.93 4.08 6.78
N CYS A 322 -2.27 2.90 6.24
CA CYS A 322 -2.82 2.72 4.91
C CYS A 322 -4.23 2.14 4.97
N HIS A 323 -4.41 0.89 5.40
CA HIS A 323 -5.71 0.21 5.37
C HIS A 323 -6.76 0.91 6.22
N TRP A 324 -6.43 1.26 7.46
CA TRP A 324 -7.34 2.01 8.33
C TRP A 324 -7.72 3.38 7.75
N VAL A 325 -6.77 4.09 7.12
CA VAL A 325 -7.03 5.38 6.48
C VAL A 325 -7.95 5.20 5.27
N LEU A 326 -7.73 4.17 4.45
CA LEU A 326 -8.62 3.85 3.33
C LEU A 326 -10.05 3.55 3.79
N ASP A 327 -10.23 2.92 4.96
CA ASP A 327 -11.55 2.60 5.50
C ASP A 327 -12.23 3.78 6.19
N THR A 328 -11.48 4.56 6.95
CA THR A 328 -12.06 5.65 7.74
C THR A 328 -12.17 6.96 6.97
N LEU A 329 -11.10 7.35 6.25
CA LEU A 329 -11.05 8.61 5.52
C LEU A 329 -11.66 8.48 4.12
N TYR A 330 -11.36 7.39 3.41
CA TYR A 330 -11.83 7.15 2.05
C TYR A 330 -13.03 6.20 1.96
N ARG A 331 -13.51 5.68 3.09
CA ARG A 331 -14.69 4.81 3.21
C ARG A 331 -14.68 3.65 2.19
N GLU A 332 -13.49 3.04 1.97
CA GLU A 332 -13.30 2.05 0.92
C GLU A 332 -14.21 0.83 1.10
N ASP A 333 -14.34 0.32 2.32
CA ASP A 333 -15.22 -0.82 2.65
C ASP A 333 -16.72 -0.50 2.56
N HIS A 334 -17.09 0.78 2.57
CA HIS A 334 -18.50 1.22 2.41
C HIS A 334 -18.85 1.54 0.96
N SER A 335 -17.91 1.40 0.03
CA SER A 335 -18.15 1.64 -1.39
C SER A 335 -19.16 0.63 -1.94
N GLN A 336 -20.21 1.12 -2.60
CA GLN A 336 -21.24 0.27 -3.21
C GLN A 336 -20.98 -0.02 -4.70
N MET A 337 -19.81 0.30 -5.20
CA MET A 337 -19.40 -0.05 -6.56
C MET A 337 -19.27 -1.56 -6.69
N ARG A 338 -19.84 -2.11 -7.79
CA ARG A 338 -19.88 -3.55 -8.04
C ARG A 338 -19.32 -3.97 -9.41
N ILE A 339 -19.11 -3.00 -10.29
CA ILE A 339 -18.47 -3.25 -11.59
C ILE A 339 -16.97 -3.45 -11.32
N GLU A 340 -16.46 -4.62 -11.66
CA GLU A 340 -15.11 -5.08 -11.28
C GLU A 340 -14.00 -4.05 -11.54
N ASN A 341 -13.91 -3.55 -12.78
CA ASN A 341 -12.87 -2.57 -13.10
C ASN A 341 -13.10 -1.21 -12.41
N ALA A 342 -14.35 -0.78 -12.25
CA ALA A 342 -14.66 0.46 -11.54
C ALA A 342 -14.22 0.38 -10.07
N VAL A 343 -14.42 -0.77 -9.42
CA VAL A 343 -13.94 -1.01 -8.03
C VAL A 343 -12.43 -0.87 -7.97
N LYS A 344 -11.72 -1.59 -8.85
CA LYS A 344 -10.24 -1.59 -8.90
C LYS A 344 -9.69 -0.19 -9.18
N ASN A 345 -10.23 0.48 -10.19
CA ASN A 345 -9.80 1.82 -10.59
C ASN A 345 -10.09 2.87 -9.50
N PHE A 346 -11.20 2.74 -8.80
CA PHE A 346 -11.49 3.65 -7.69
C PHE A 346 -10.59 3.39 -6.47
N ALA A 347 -10.21 2.14 -6.22
CA ALA A 347 -9.22 1.81 -5.20
C ALA A 347 -7.83 2.37 -5.52
N ILE A 348 -7.40 2.33 -6.79
CA ILE A 348 -6.17 2.98 -7.28
C ILE A 348 -6.25 4.48 -7.06
N LEU A 349 -7.35 5.10 -7.47
CA LEU A 349 -7.58 6.55 -7.36
C LEU A 349 -7.50 7.03 -5.89
N ARG A 350 -8.05 6.27 -4.93
CA ARG A 350 -7.91 6.56 -3.49
C ARG A 350 -6.46 6.57 -3.03
N ARG A 351 -5.64 5.64 -3.53
CA ARG A 351 -4.22 5.55 -3.18
C ARG A 351 -3.40 6.69 -3.80
N ILE A 352 -3.74 7.10 -5.02
CA ILE A 352 -3.15 8.29 -5.64
C ILE A 352 -3.46 9.53 -4.78
N ALA A 353 -4.72 9.75 -4.42
CA ALA A 353 -5.11 10.88 -3.58
C ALA A 353 -4.46 10.83 -2.18
N HIS A 354 -4.35 9.63 -1.58
CA HIS A 354 -3.64 9.43 -0.33
C HIS A 354 -2.16 9.80 -0.45
N ASN A 355 -1.48 9.35 -1.51
CA ASN A 355 -0.08 9.66 -1.76
C ASN A 355 0.15 11.17 -1.90
N LEU A 356 -0.68 11.88 -2.67
CA LEU A 356 -0.58 13.33 -2.84
C LEU A 356 -0.70 14.07 -1.50
N LEU A 357 -1.64 13.68 -0.65
CA LEU A 357 -1.78 14.26 0.70
C LEU A 357 -0.58 13.93 1.61
N LYS A 358 0.06 12.77 1.44
CA LYS A 358 1.24 12.36 2.20
C LYS A 358 2.52 13.06 1.71
N LEU A 359 2.66 13.29 0.42
CA LEU A 359 3.80 13.99 -0.17
C LEU A 359 3.87 15.47 0.27
N ASP A 360 2.74 16.06 0.64
CA ASP A 360 2.73 17.43 1.18
C ASP A 360 3.39 17.50 2.56
N ASN A 361 4.61 18.00 2.58
CA ASN A 361 5.39 18.28 3.79
C ASN A 361 5.26 19.73 4.29
N THR A 362 4.58 20.60 3.54
CA THR A 362 4.39 22.02 3.89
C THR A 362 3.34 22.19 5.00
N ASN A 363 2.44 21.24 5.15
CA ASN A 363 1.36 21.25 6.11
C ASN A 363 1.41 19.99 6.99
N LYS A 364 1.69 20.17 8.28
CA LYS A 364 1.77 19.08 9.28
C LYS A 364 0.40 18.65 9.85
N LYS A 365 -0.71 19.18 9.33
CA LYS A 365 -2.06 18.81 9.77
C LYS A 365 -2.42 17.37 9.37
N SER A 366 -3.42 16.82 10.05
CA SER A 366 -3.95 15.49 9.73
C SER A 366 -4.54 15.43 8.31
N LEU A 367 -4.62 14.24 7.73
CA LEU A 367 -5.16 14.04 6.38
C LEU A 367 -6.58 14.62 6.21
N PRO A 368 -7.55 14.41 7.15
CA PRO A 368 -8.86 15.05 7.04
C PRO A 368 -8.78 16.59 6.97
N MET A 369 -7.88 17.20 7.75
CA MET A 369 -7.71 18.67 7.71
C MET A 369 -7.07 19.13 6.41
N LYS A 370 -6.18 18.34 5.82
CA LYS A 370 -5.63 18.61 4.49
C LYS A 370 -6.71 18.54 3.41
N GLN A 371 -7.59 17.52 3.46
CA GLN A 371 -8.73 17.40 2.54
C GLN A 371 -9.68 18.59 2.65
N MET A 372 -10.06 18.96 3.89
CA MET A 372 -10.91 20.12 4.13
C MET A 372 -10.28 21.41 3.58
N ARG A 373 -8.98 21.60 3.79
CA ARG A 373 -8.27 22.75 3.24
C ARG A 373 -8.23 22.72 1.72
N ALA A 374 -7.96 21.58 1.11
CA ALA A 374 -7.96 21.43 -0.35
C ALA A 374 -9.35 21.73 -0.97
N MET A 375 -10.44 21.42 -0.25
CA MET A 375 -11.80 21.77 -0.67
C MET A 375 -12.02 23.28 -0.67
N ALA A 376 -11.51 24.00 0.33
CA ALA A 376 -11.80 25.42 0.57
C ALA A 376 -10.78 26.39 -0.06
N ASP A 377 -9.55 25.94 -0.36
CA ASP A 377 -8.41 26.78 -0.77
C ASP A 377 -7.85 26.29 -2.11
N ASP A 378 -8.12 27.03 -3.17
CA ASP A 378 -7.66 26.74 -4.52
C ASP A 378 -6.13 26.67 -4.61
N ASN A 379 -5.41 27.54 -3.89
CA ASN A 379 -3.94 27.56 -3.92
C ASN A 379 -3.38 26.30 -3.27
N TYR A 380 -3.98 25.86 -2.17
CA TYR A 380 -3.56 24.63 -1.51
C TYR A 380 -3.90 23.38 -2.37
N ARG A 381 -5.05 23.39 -3.03
CA ARG A 381 -5.41 22.34 -4.00
C ARG A 381 -4.43 22.29 -5.15
N ASN A 382 -4.05 23.45 -5.71
CA ASN A 382 -3.02 23.55 -6.75
C ASN A 382 -1.68 22.98 -6.29
N LEU A 383 -1.25 23.30 -5.08
CA LEU A 383 -0.03 22.75 -4.48
C LEU A 383 -0.08 21.22 -4.45
N LEU A 384 -1.15 20.63 -3.93
CA LEU A 384 -1.29 19.17 -3.85
C LEU A 384 -1.25 18.50 -5.22
N LEU A 385 -1.94 19.07 -6.21
CA LEU A 385 -1.95 18.52 -7.56
C LEU A 385 -0.61 18.72 -8.29
N SER A 386 0.17 19.75 -7.94
CA SER A 386 1.53 19.92 -8.47
C SER A 386 2.51 18.86 -7.95
N LEU A 387 2.20 18.19 -6.83
CA LEU A 387 2.97 17.04 -6.33
C LEU A 387 2.72 15.76 -7.15
N ALA A 388 1.78 15.79 -8.08
CA ALA A 388 1.58 14.73 -9.08
C ALA A 388 2.65 14.75 -10.21
N ARG A 389 3.57 15.72 -10.18
CA ARG A 389 4.67 15.87 -11.15
C ARG A 389 5.75 14.83 -10.97
#